data_2ec9f2df92ec9bfe4de5a4b6a038416c
#
_entry.id   2ec9f2df92ec9bfe4de5a4b6a038416c
#
_cell.length_a   1.000
_cell.length_b   1.000
_cell.length_c   1.000
_cell.angle_alpha   90.00
_cell.angle_beta   90.00
_cell.angle_gamma   90.00
#
_symmetry.space_group_name_H-M   'P 1'
#
loop_
_entity.id
_entity.type
_entity.pdbx_description
1 polymer ?
#
loop_
_entity_poly.entity_id
_entity_poly.type
_entity_poly.pdbx_seq_one_letter_code
_entity_poly.pdbx_strand_id
1 'polypeptide(L)'
;MSSWFANISVNLKLGLGFGLVLALTTVLALTGWTSLGNLIDRSNWMSDITQLNSGLTKLRVTRLQYMLANGDETAAQGVQKTLDDFSAQQKKLLATFQSPENIKLLQGLGATISAYQDSLNKMRNAYRTGDAARLAMNQNAERANDLINGINTWVKQLPLSDERFTQFQAITQAKEAFQLARYEVRGYVTTNNPDTEQKAVTQLNAAIAEMDQLKSHFSSTQRDAL
;
A
#
# COMPACT_ATOMS: atom_id res chain seq x y z
N MET A 1 -19.82 45.17 -65.34
CA MET A 1 -18.54 44.68 -64.85
C MET A 1 -17.46 45.70 -65.12
N SER A 2 -16.78 46.08 -64.10
CA SER A 2 -16.07 47.30 -63.87
C SER A 2 -15.03 47.69 -64.92
N SER A 3 -15.34 48.76 -65.66
CA SER A 3 -14.43 49.49 -66.54
C SER A 3 -13.15 50.03 -65.83
N TRP A 4 -13.09 49.96 -64.50
CA TRP A 4 -11.95 50.36 -63.68
C TRP A 4 -10.71 49.47 -63.94
N PHE A 5 -10.88 48.13 -64.03
CA PHE A 5 -9.77 47.22 -64.26
C PHE A 5 -9.22 47.29 -65.72
N ALA A 6 -10.04 47.72 -66.67
CA ALA A 6 -9.59 47.90 -68.06
C ALA A 6 -8.63 49.10 -68.22
N ASN A 7 -8.76 50.17 -67.44
CA ASN A 7 -8.00 51.43 -67.52
C ASN A 7 -6.69 51.47 -66.71
N ILE A 8 -6.35 50.38 -66.03
CA ILE A 8 -5.11 50.31 -65.23
C ILE A 8 -3.94 49.91 -66.15
N SER A 9 -2.76 50.53 -65.93
CA SER A 9 -1.53 50.16 -66.65
C SER A 9 -1.14 48.70 -66.41
N VAL A 10 -0.51 48.06 -67.41
CA VAL A 10 -0.11 46.64 -67.34
C VAL A 10 0.80 46.39 -66.14
N ASN A 11 1.69 47.32 -65.79
CA ASN A 11 2.58 47.22 -64.64
C ASN A 11 1.80 47.18 -63.31
N LEU A 12 0.70 47.95 -63.20
CA LEU A 12 -0.12 47.95 -62.01
C LEU A 12 -0.98 46.67 -61.88
N LYS A 13 -1.45 46.13 -63.00
CA LYS A 13 -2.15 44.84 -63.06
C LYS A 13 -1.22 43.68 -62.61
N LEU A 14 0.02 43.71 -63.10
CA LEU A 14 1.02 42.73 -62.69
C LEU A 14 1.37 42.87 -61.18
N GLY A 15 1.56 44.11 -60.72
CA GLY A 15 1.85 44.38 -59.32
C GLY A 15 0.71 43.96 -58.36
N LEU A 16 -0.56 44.20 -58.76
CA LEU A 16 -1.72 43.75 -57.99
C LEU A 16 -1.85 42.20 -58.00
N GLY A 17 -1.61 41.56 -59.11
CA GLY A 17 -1.63 40.09 -59.20
C GLY A 17 -0.54 39.44 -58.35
N PHE A 18 0.70 39.93 -58.50
CA PHE A 18 1.81 39.45 -57.65
C PHE A 18 1.61 39.80 -56.15
N GLY A 19 1.12 40.98 -55.84
CA GLY A 19 0.82 41.38 -54.50
C GLY A 19 -0.25 40.52 -53.84
N LEU A 20 -1.29 40.15 -54.60
CA LEU A 20 -2.35 39.24 -54.09
C LEU A 20 -1.82 37.83 -53.86
N VAL A 21 -1.00 37.33 -54.76
CA VAL A 21 -0.37 36.00 -54.61
C VAL A 21 0.57 35.98 -53.40
N LEU A 22 1.40 37.03 -53.23
CA LEU A 22 2.27 37.18 -52.07
C LEU A 22 1.48 37.27 -50.75
N ALA A 23 0.38 38.02 -50.74
CA ALA A 23 -0.48 38.12 -49.55
C ALA A 23 -1.10 36.76 -49.21
N LEU A 24 -1.62 36.03 -50.21
CA LEU A 24 -2.19 34.70 -50.01
C LEU A 24 -1.15 33.67 -49.53
N THR A 25 0.06 33.67 -50.11
CA THR A 25 1.15 32.79 -49.67
C THR A 25 1.62 33.10 -48.27
N THR A 26 1.65 34.38 -47.88
CA THR A 26 2.00 34.77 -46.51
C THR A 26 0.94 34.34 -45.50
N VAL A 27 -0.34 34.50 -45.84
CA VAL A 27 -1.44 34.00 -44.99
C VAL A 27 -1.39 32.47 -44.86
N LEU A 28 -1.16 31.75 -45.94
CA LEU A 28 -1.00 30.27 -45.91
C LEU A 28 0.21 29.84 -45.09
N ALA A 29 1.34 30.52 -45.20
CA ALA A 29 2.53 30.25 -44.43
C ALA A 29 2.31 30.46 -42.92
N LEU A 30 1.65 31.59 -42.55
CA LEU A 30 1.32 31.89 -41.14
C LEU A 30 0.31 30.90 -40.55
N THR A 31 -0.74 30.56 -41.31
CA THR A 31 -1.73 29.56 -40.85
C THR A 31 -1.12 28.15 -40.80
N GLY A 32 -0.26 27.78 -41.72
CA GLY A 32 0.49 26.51 -41.68
C GLY A 32 1.41 26.44 -40.47
N TRP A 33 2.15 27.51 -40.15
CA TRP A 33 3.05 27.58 -39.03
C TRP A 33 2.30 27.44 -37.67
N THR A 34 1.20 28.18 -37.50
CA THR A 34 0.37 28.11 -36.31
C THR A 34 -0.30 26.75 -36.16
N SER A 35 -0.76 26.14 -37.25
CA SER A 35 -1.36 24.80 -37.25
C SER A 35 -0.37 23.72 -36.86
N LEU A 36 0.87 23.79 -37.40
CA LEU A 36 1.95 22.87 -37.01
C LEU A 36 2.32 23.01 -35.53
N GLY A 37 2.44 24.24 -35.02
CA GLY A 37 2.68 24.48 -33.58
C GLY A 37 1.61 23.81 -32.70
N ASN A 38 0.34 24.02 -33.03
CA ASN A 38 -0.78 23.41 -32.31
C ASN A 38 -0.79 21.86 -32.37
N LEU A 39 -0.34 21.29 -33.49
CA LEU A 39 -0.22 19.83 -33.64
C LEU A 39 0.92 19.26 -32.78
N ILE A 40 2.05 19.94 -32.71
CA ILE A 40 3.19 19.57 -31.88
C ILE A 40 2.80 19.62 -30.39
N ASP A 41 2.13 20.69 -29.97
CA ASP A 41 1.66 20.82 -28.59
C ASP A 41 0.67 19.73 -28.20
N ARG A 42 -0.28 19.40 -29.09
CA ARG A 42 -1.23 18.30 -28.86
C ARG A 42 -0.53 16.92 -28.79
N SER A 43 0.49 16.71 -29.63
CA SER A 43 1.31 15.49 -29.61
C SER A 43 2.09 15.36 -28.30
N ASN A 44 2.67 16.45 -27.82
CA ASN A 44 3.36 16.51 -26.52
C ASN A 44 2.40 16.21 -25.36
N TRP A 45 1.21 16.80 -25.36
CA TRP A 45 0.20 16.52 -24.33
C TRP A 45 -0.26 15.06 -24.33
N MET A 46 -0.44 14.47 -25.52
CA MET A 46 -0.78 13.05 -25.64
C MET A 46 0.32 12.16 -25.06
N SER A 47 1.59 12.47 -25.36
CA SER A 47 2.75 11.79 -24.78
C SER A 47 2.79 11.91 -23.25
N ASP A 48 2.58 13.09 -22.72
CA ASP A 48 2.59 13.36 -21.29
C ASP A 48 1.44 12.63 -20.55
N ILE A 49 0.24 12.56 -21.13
CA ILE A 49 -0.88 11.78 -20.61
C ILE A 49 -0.60 10.29 -20.66
N THR A 50 0.02 9.80 -21.73
CA THR A 50 0.46 8.41 -21.84
C THR A 50 1.48 8.06 -20.76
N GLN A 51 2.41 8.95 -20.49
CA GLN A 51 3.37 8.82 -19.39
C GLN A 51 2.69 8.76 -18.02
N LEU A 52 1.69 9.62 -17.80
CA LEU A 52 0.89 9.60 -16.56
C LEU A 52 0.16 8.27 -16.37
N ASN A 53 -0.46 7.75 -17.43
CA ASN A 53 -1.14 6.44 -17.40
C ASN A 53 -0.16 5.29 -17.14
N SER A 54 1.04 5.35 -17.74
CA SER A 54 2.12 4.38 -17.49
C SER A 54 2.58 4.44 -16.03
N GLY A 55 2.70 5.65 -15.47
CA GLY A 55 2.99 5.88 -14.05
C GLY A 55 1.95 5.24 -13.12
N LEU A 56 0.67 5.40 -13.45
CA LEU A 56 -0.43 4.76 -12.70
C LEU A 56 -0.35 3.23 -12.74
N THR A 57 -0.05 2.67 -13.92
CA THR A 57 0.13 1.22 -14.07
C THR A 57 1.31 0.72 -13.24
N LYS A 58 2.44 1.42 -13.28
CA LYS A 58 3.61 1.11 -12.45
C LYS A 58 3.28 1.18 -10.96
N LEU A 59 2.54 2.19 -10.53
CA LEU A 59 2.10 2.31 -9.14
C LEU A 59 1.23 1.13 -8.68
N ARG A 60 0.33 0.65 -9.54
CA ARG A 60 -0.48 -0.55 -9.26
C ARG A 60 0.40 -1.80 -9.11
N VAL A 61 1.38 -1.98 -9.99
CA VAL A 61 2.31 -3.13 -9.94
C VAL A 61 3.17 -3.08 -8.68
N THR A 62 3.79 -1.95 -8.37
CA THR A 62 4.65 -1.83 -7.16
C THR A 62 3.85 -2.02 -5.88
N ARG A 63 2.59 -1.54 -5.83
CA ARG A 63 1.70 -1.82 -4.69
C ARG A 63 1.42 -3.33 -4.53
N LEU A 64 1.13 -4.04 -5.63
CA LEU A 64 0.92 -5.49 -5.57
C LEU A 64 2.19 -6.22 -5.11
N GLN A 65 3.36 -5.81 -5.59
CA GLN A 65 4.64 -6.35 -5.13
C GLN A 65 4.84 -6.14 -3.63
N TYR A 66 4.51 -4.95 -3.10
CA TYR A 66 4.57 -4.67 -1.67
C TYR A 66 3.63 -5.57 -0.86
N MET A 67 2.40 -5.77 -1.33
CA MET A 67 1.44 -6.68 -0.68
C MET A 67 1.93 -8.13 -0.69
N LEU A 68 2.46 -8.61 -1.82
CA LEU A 68 3.03 -9.96 -1.94
C LEU A 68 4.30 -10.16 -1.10
N ALA A 69 5.05 -9.10 -0.88
CA ALA A 69 6.21 -9.09 0.01
C ALA A 69 5.85 -8.94 1.50
N ASN A 70 4.56 -9.07 1.86
CA ASN A 70 4.07 -8.97 3.23
C ASN A 70 4.53 -7.73 3.99
N GLY A 71 4.59 -6.59 3.30
CA GLY A 71 4.95 -5.33 3.91
C GLY A 71 6.46 -5.06 4.03
N ASP A 72 7.30 -5.77 3.26
CA ASP A 72 8.75 -5.52 3.21
C ASP A 72 9.06 -4.03 2.98
N GLU A 73 10.01 -3.49 3.74
CA GLU A 73 10.30 -2.06 3.72
C GLU A 73 10.95 -1.62 2.40
N THR A 74 11.74 -2.46 1.73
CA THR A 74 12.35 -2.16 0.43
C THR A 74 11.26 -2.05 -0.63
N ALA A 75 10.29 -2.97 -0.60
CA ALA A 75 9.12 -2.92 -1.47
C ALA A 75 8.25 -1.68 -1.18
N ALA A 76 8.08 -1.28 0.09
CA ALA A 76 7.38 -0.05 0.48
C ALA A 76 8.05 1.21 -0.10
N GLN A 77 9.39 1.29 -0.04
CA GLN A 77 10.16 2.37 -0.66
C GLN A 77 9.97 2.41 -2.18
N GLY A 78 9.87 1.24 -2.82
CA GLY A 78 9.55 1.13 -4.24
C GLY A 78 8.19 1.74 -4.61
N VAL A 79 7.16 1.49 -3.79
CA VAL A 79 5.83 2.11 -3.96
C VAL A 79 5.92 3.62 -3.75
N GLN A 80 6.61 4.07 -2.68
CA GLN A 80 6.76 5.49 -2.37
C GLN A 80 7.43 6.22 -3.53
N LYS A 81 8.57 5.72 -4.02
CA LYS A 81 9.27 6.31 -5.17
C LYS A 81 8.36 6.41 -6.40
N THR A 82 7.58 5.36 -6.69
CA THR A 82 6.68 5.37 -7.85
C THR A 82 5.54 6.39 -7.67
N LEU A 83 5.05 6.57 -6.44
CA LEU A 83 4.03 7.57 -6.11
C LEU A 83 4.58 9.00 -6.25
N ASP A 84 5.83 9.23 -5.81
CA ASP A 84 6.52 10.51 -5.95
C ASP A 84 6.74 10.86 -7.41
N ASP A 85 7.20 9.89 -8.23
CA ASP A 85 7.38 10.06 -9.68
C ASP A 85 6.03 10.40 -10.37
N PHE A 86 4.94 9.71 -9.98
CA PHE A 86 3.60 9.96 -10.49
C PHE A 86 3.07 11.36 -10.08
N SER A 87 3.30 11.77 -8.83
CA SER A 87 2.95 13.10 -8.33
C SER A 87 3.74 14.20 -9.05
N ALA A 88 5.03 13.98 -9.30
CA ALA A 88 5.86 14.91 -10.05
C ALA A 88 5.36 15.10 -11.49
N GLN A 89 4.96 14.02 -12.15
CA GLN A 89 4.38 14.06 -13.50
C GLN A 89 3.03 14.81 -13.50
N GLN A 90 2.16 14.58 -12.52
CA GLN A 90 0.90 15.29 -12.37
C GLN A 90 1.13 16.81 -12.18
N LYS A 91 2.10 17.21 -11.37
CA LYS A 91 2.47 18.63 -11.15
C LYS A 91 3.03 19.27 -12.42
N LYS A 92 3.86 18.55 -13.18
CA LYS A 92 4.38 19.00 -14.47
C LYS A 92 3.22 19.29 -15.43
N LEU A 93 2.24 18.37 -15.54
CA LEU A 93 1.07 18.55 -16.39
C LEU A 93 0.22 19.75 -15.94
N LEU A 94 0.03 19.92 -14.64
CA LEU A 94 -0.71 21.03 -14.08
C LEU A 94 -0.08 22.39 -14.44
N ALA A 95 1.25 22.44 -14.58
CA ALA A 95 1.97 23.66 -15.00
C ALA A 95 1.92 23.91 -16.52
N THR A 96 1.68 22.89 -17.34
CA THR A 96 1.72 22.99 -18.81
C THR A 96 0.34 23.09 -19.46
N PHE A 97 -0.71 22.56 -18.82
CA PHE A 97 -2.07 22.63 -19.35
C PHE A 97 -2.70 24.00 -19.12
N GLN A 98 -3.38 24.52 -20.15
CA GLN A 98 -4.06 25.83 -20.10
C GLN A 98 -5.59 25.72 -20.03
N SER A 99 -6.14 24.57 -20.41
CA SER A 99 -7.59 24.34 -20.35
C SER A 99 -8.08 24.30 -18.90
N PRO A 100 -9.04 25.14 -18.50
CA PRO A 100 -9.59 25.16 -17.13
C PRO A 100 -10.16 23.81 -16.71
N GLU A 101 -10.75 23.06 -17.63
CA GLU A 101 -11.30 21.73 -17.37
C GLU A 101 -10.19 20.71 -17.05
N ASN A 102 -9.11 20.70 -17.85
CA ASN A 102 -7.96 19.82 -17.61
C ASN A 102 -7.25 20.16 -16.30
N ILE A 103 -7.10 21.46 -16.00
CA ILE A 103 -6.54 21.93 -14.73
C ILE A 103 -7.37 21.41 -13.55
N LYS A 104 -8.71 21.50 -13.62
CA LYS A 104 -9.61 20.99 -12.57
C LYS A 104 -9.46 19.47 -12.38
N LEU A 105 -9.38 18.71 -13.49
CA LEU A 105 -9.16 17.26 -13.44
C LEU A 105 -7.80 16.89 -12.80
N LEU A 106 -6.73 17.60 -13.17
CA LEU A 106 -5.39 17.39 -12.62
C LEU A 106 -5.31 17.78 -11.13
N GLN A 107 -6.03 18.83 -10.70
CA GLN A 107 -6.16 19.20 -9.29
C GLN A 107 -6.89 18.09 -8.49
N GLY A 108 -8.00 17.56 -9.04
CA GLY A 108 -8.70 16.42 -8.45
C GLY A 108 -7.82 15.17 -8.35
N LEU A 109 -6.98 14.92 -9.36
CA LEU A 109 -5.98 13.85 -9.31
C LEU A 109 -4.96 14.08 -8.19
N GLY A 110 -4.52 15.32 -7.95
CA GLY A 110 -3.63 15.68 -6.85
C GLY A 110 -4.22 15.32 -5.48
N ALA A 111 -5.50 15.61 -5.26
CA ALA A 111 -6.20 15.20 -4.04
C ALA A 111 -6.26 13.68 -3.88
N THR A 112 -6.49 12.96 -4.98
CA THR A 112 -6.50 11.49 -4.99
C THR A 112 -5.11 10.91 -4.67
N ILE A 113 -4.04 11.51 -5.19
CA ILE A 113 -2.65 11.12 -4.87
C ILE A 113 -2.39 11.28 -3.36
N SER A 114 -2.83 12.39 -2.76
CA SER A 114 -2.68 12.61 -1.31
C SER A 114 -3.43 11.55 -0.50
N ALA A 115 -4.68 11.26 -0.85
CA ALA A 115 -5.46 10.20 -0.20
C ALA A 115 -4.83 8.81 -0.36
N TYR A 116 -4.19 8.55 -1.51
CA TYR A 116 -3.44 7.31 -1.73
C TYR A 116 -2.20 7.23 -0.84
N GLN A 117 -1.46 8.33 -0.69
CA GLN A 117 -0.31 8.43 0.22
C GLN A 117 -0.72 8.10 1.67
N ASP A 118 -1.84 8.66 2.14
CA ASP A 118 -2.34 8.39 3.49
C ASP A 118 -2.73 6.91 3.66
N SER A 119 -3.35 6.33 2.63
CA SER A 119 -3.72 4.91 2.63
C SER A 119 -2.48 4.00 2.63
N LEU A 120 -1.42 4.36 1.89
CA LEU A 120 -0.14 3.66 1.90
C LEU A 120 0.51 3.72 3.28
N ASN A 121 0.51 4.88 3.93
CA ASN A 121 1.06 5.04 5.28
C ASN A 121 0.29 4.19 6.30
N LYS A 122 -1.05 4.16 6.23
CA LYS A 122 -1.88 3.30 7.07
C LYS A 122 -1.54 1.81 6.86
N MET A 123 -1.39 1.39 5.62
CA MET A 123 -1.03 0.01 5.28
C MET A 123 0.36 -0.36 5.81
N ARG A 124 1.36 0.51 5.66
CA ARG A 124 2.70 0.30 6.24
C ARG A 124 2.66 0.15 7.76
N ASN A 125 1.92 1.03 8.43
CA ASN A 125 1.76 0.96 9.88
C ASN A 125 1.06 -0.33 10.32
N ALA A 126 0.04 -0.78 9.59
CA ALA A 126 -0.64 -2.05 9.86
C ALA A 126 0.31 -3.25 9.76
N TYR A 127 1.15 -3.33 8.72
CA TYR A 127 2.16 -4.38 8.60
C TYR A 127 3.15 -4.35 9.76
N ARG A 128 3.73 -3.18 10.08
CA ARG A 128 4.69 -3.04 11.20
C ARG A 128 4.09 -3.44 12.54
N THR A 129 2.85 -3.03 12.80
CA THR A 129 2.13 -3.39 14.03
C THR A 129 1.86 -4.89 14.07
N GLY A 130 1.46 -5.49 12.95
CA GLY A 130 1.23 -6.93 12.84
C GLY A 130 2.52 -7.74 13.06
N ASP A 131 3.65 -7.31 12.51
CA ASP A 131 4.94 -7.97 12.70
C ASP A 131 5.44 -7.86 14.15
N ALA A 132 5.31 -6.68 14.75
CA ALA A 132 5.65 -6.49 16.17
C ALA A 132 4.77 -7.35 17.09
N ALA A 133 3.47 -7.45 16.81
CA ALA A 133 2.55 -8.31 17.54
C ALA A 133 2.92 -9.79 17.40
N ARG A 134 3.26 -10.26 16.19
CA ARG A 134 3.72 -11.65 15.95
C ARG A 134 5.00 -11.97 16.70
N LEU A 135 5.97 -11.04 16.69
CA LEU A 135 7.22 -11.21 17.43
C LEU A 135 6.96 -11.32 18.93
N ALA A 136 6.19 -10.40 19.50
CA ALA A 136 5.84 -10.40 20.92
C ALA A 136 5.08 -11.68 21.31
N MET A 137 4.15 -12.12 20.47
CA MET A 137 3.39 -13.35 20.68
C MET A 137 4.31 -14.59 20.72
N ASN A 138 5.27 -14.69 19.78
CA ASN A 138 6.22 -15.80 19.75
C ASN A 138 7.12 -15.81 21.00
N GLN A 139 7.68 -14.66 21.38
CA GLN A 139 8.52 -14.54 22.57
C GLN A 139 7.75 -14.89 23.86
N ASN A 140 6.51 -14.41 24.00
CA ASN A 140 5.68 -14.74 25.16
C ASN A 140 5.27 -16.22 25.18
N ALA A 141 5.01 -16.81 24.01
CA ALA A 141 4.70 -18.24 23.92
C ALA A 141 5.90 -19.13 24.27
N GLU A 142 7.13 -18.76 23.87
CA GLU A 142 8.35 -19.45 24.28
C GLU A 142 8.54 -19.34 25.80
N ARG A 143 8.43 -18.13 26.35
CA ARG A 143 8.55 -17.90 27.79
C ARG A 143 7.52 -18.70 28.60
N ALA A 144 6.26 -18.74 28.18
CA ALA A 144 5.24 -19.55 28.82
C ALA A 144 5.56 -21.04 28.77
N ASN A 145 6.05 -21.54 27.63
CA ASN A 145 6.47 -22.93 27.49
C ASN A 145 7.63 -23.27 28.44
N ASP A 146 8.62 -22.38 28.58
CA ASP A 146 9.76 -22.58 29.46
C ASP A 146 9.33 -22.61 30.94
N LEU A 147 8.41 -21.72 31.34
CA LEU A 147 7.84 -21.72 32.69
C LEU A 147 7.09 -23.04 32.97
N ILE A 148 6.23 -23.50 32.07
CA ILE A 148 5.52 -24.78 32.23
C ILE A 148 6.49 -25.95 32.37
N ASN A 149 7.54 -25.97 31.55
CA ASN A 149 8.57 -27.01 31.61
C ASN A 149 9.39 -26.93 32.91
N GLY A 150 9.67 -25.71 33.42
CA GLY A 150 10.31 -25.48 34.70
C GLY A 150 9.48 -26.04 35.84
N ILE A 151 8.18 -25.73 35.91
CA ILE A 151 7.24 -26.26 36.89
C ILE A 151 7.19 -27.80 36.84
N ASN A 152 7.09 -28.36 35.62
CA ASN A 152 7.07 -29.80 35.44
C ASN A 152 8.36 -30.48 35.95
N THR A 153 9.51 -29.87 35.70
CA THR A 153 10.80 -30.38 36.16
C THR A 153 10.88 -30.33 37.69
N TRP A 154 10.43 -29.26 38.30
CA TRP A 154 10.40 -29.11 39.74
C TRP A 154 9.48 -30.14 40.38
N VAL A 155 8.24 -30.36 39.88
CA VAL A 155 7.29 -31.34 40.38
C VAL A 155 7.86 -32.78 40.30
N LYS A 156 8.62 -33.09 39.25
CA LYS A 156 9.30 -34.41 39.12
C LYS A 156 10.33 -34.69 40.21
N GLN A 157 10.87 -33.68 40.87
CA GLN A 157 11.84 -33.79 41.94
C GLN A 157 11.18 -33.96 43.35
N LEU A 158 9.88 -33.69 43.44
CA LEU A 158 9.16 -33.85 44.71
C LEU A 158 9.05 -35.33 45.12
N PRO A 159 8.93 -35.65 46.43
CA PRO A 159 8.66 -37.05 46.87
C PRO A 159 7.39 -37.60 46.23
N LEU A 160 7.35 -38.90 46.00
CA LEU A 160 6.17 -39.60 45.47
C LEU A 160 5.01 -39.47 46.48
N SER A 161 3.92 -38.87 46.02
CA SER A 161 2.70 -38.62 46.78
C SER A 161 1.50 -38.40 45.85
N ASP A 162 0.29 -38.55 46.35
CA ASP A 162 -0.94 -38.24 45.63
C ASP A 162 -0.98 -36.75 45.18
N GLU A 163 -0.45 -35.85 46.01
CA GLU A 163 -0.32 -34.44 45.70
C GLU A 163 0.57 -34.20 44.46
N ARG A 164 1.77 -34.84 44.44
CA ARG A 164 2.66 -34.79 43.26
C ARG A 164 1.97 -35.31 42.01
N PHE A 165 1.21 -36.40 42.12
CA PHE A 165 0.49 -36.94 40.96
C PHE A 165 -0.57 -35.98 40.45
N THR A 166 -1.35 -35.37 41.36
CA THR A 166 -2.36 -34.34 41.05
C THR A 166 -1.72 -33.09 40.35
N GLN A 167 -0.59 -32.64 40.90
CA GLN A 167 0.15 -31.51 40.33
C GLN A 167 0.66 -31.83 38.93
N PHE A 168 1.18 -33.07 38.73
CA PHE A 168 1.65 -33.52 37.43
C PHE A 168 0.51 -33.58 36.40
N GLN A 169 -0.68 -34.06 36.78
CA GLN A 169 -1.87 -34.05 35.92
C GLN A 169 -2.28 -32.61 35.53
N ALA A 170 -2.35 -31.73 36.50
CA ALA A 170 -2.71 -30.35 36.28
C ALA A 170 -1.72 -29.64 35.32
N ILE A 171 -0.41 -29.88 35.45
CA ILE A 171 0.59 -29.36 34.53
C ILE A 171 0.40 -29.90 33.11
N THR A 172 0.07 -31.18 32.99
CA THR A 172 -0.16 -31.80 31.69
C THR A 172 -1.38 -31.19 31.01
N GLN A 173 -2.48 -31.02 31.71
CA GLN A 173 -3.70 -30.36 31.20
C GLN A 173 -3.42 -28.91 30.75
N ALA A 174 -2.75 -28.13 31.59
CA ALA A 174 -2.38 -26.75 31.25
C ALA A 174 -1.47 -26.68 30.03
N LYS A 175 -0.51 -27.62 29.90
CA LYS A 175 0.37 -27.72 28.73
C LYS A 175 -0.39 -28.07 27.45
N GLU A 176 -1.30 -29.03 27.51
CA GLU A 176 -2.15 -29.43 26.38
C GLU A 176 -3.04 -28.26 25.91
N ALA A 177 -3.72 -27.59 26.85
CA ALA A 177 -4.53 -26.42 26.54
C ALA A 177 -3.71 -25.29 25.90
N PHE A 178 -2.50 -25.05 26.41
CA PHE A 178 -1.58 -24.06 25.84
C PHE A 178 -1.13 -24.41 24.42
N GLN A 179 -0.79 -25.68 24.17
CA GLN A 179 -0.39 -26.10 22.81
C GLN A 179 -1.54 -26.03 21.82
N LEU A 180 -2.76 -26.35 22.25
CA LEU A 180 -3.95 -26.21 21.42
C LEU A 180 -4.23 -24.73 21.10
N ALA A 181 -4.12 -23.84 22.08
CA ALA A 181 -4.23 -22.40 21.84
C ALA A 181 -3.19 -21.89 20.83
N ARG A 182 -1.94 -22.31 20.96
CA ARG A 182 -0.87 -21.98 19.99
C ARG A 182 -1.18 -22.47 18.57
N TYR A 183 -1.74 -23.65 18.44
CA TYR A 183 -2.13 -24.21 17.16
C TYR A 183 -3.22 -23.37 16.49
N GLU A 184 -4.29 -23.04 17.21
CA GLU A 184 -5.40 -22.24 16.68
C GLU A 184 -4.96 -20.80 16.35
N VAL A 185 -4.11 -20.19 17.19
CA VAL A 185 -3.55 -18.86 16.90
C VAL A 185 -2.71 -18.87 15.62
N ARG A 186 -1.89 -19.91 15.38
CA ARG A 186 -1.16 -20.06 14.12
C ARG A 186 -2.10 -20.20 12.93
N GLY A 187 -3.17 -20.97 13.07
CA GLY A 187 -4.22 -21.12 12.07
C GLY A 187 -4.82 -19.76 11.68
N TYR A 188 -5.18 -18.95 12.68
CA TYR A 188 -5.67 -17.59 12.45
C TYR A 188 -4.65 -16.70 11.74
N VAL A 189 -3.41 -16.62 12.26
CA VAL A 189 -2.36 -15.79 11.67
C VAL A 189 -2.05 -16.15 10.21
N THR A 190 -2.22 -17.43 9.84
CA THR A 190 -1.98 -17.89 8.46
C THR A 190 -3.16 -17.61 7.53
N THR A 191 -4.39 -17.76 8.03
CA THR A 191 -5.61 -17.69 7.19
C THR A 191 -6.25 -16.32 7.20
N ASN A 192 -6.05 -15.54 8.27
CA ASN A 192 -6.73 -14.26 8.55
C ASN A 192 -8.26 -14.36 8.40
N ASN A 193 -8.84 -15.51 8.82
CA ASN A 193 -10.25 -15.82 8.68
C ASN A 193 -10.95 -15.59 10.03
N PRO A 194 -12.13 -14.90 10.07
CA PRO A 194 -12.91 -14.67 11.30
C PRO A 194 -13.27 -15.95 12.07
N ASP A 195 -13.56 -17.06 11.38
CA ASP A 195 -13.88 -18.34 12.05
C ASP A 195 -12.67 -18.92 12.79
N THR A 196 -11.47 -18.76 12.23
CA THR A 196 -10.23 -19.17 12.90
C THR A 196 -9.84 -18.22 14.01
N GLU A 197 -10.18 -16.93 13.92
CA GLU A 197 -10.04 -15.96 15.01
C GLU A 197 -10.86 -16.37 16.22
N GLN A 198 -12.15 -16.67 16.03
CA GLN A 198 -13.05 -17.12 17.09
C GLN A 198 -12.50 -18.36 17.80
N LYS A 199 -12.00 -19.36 17.06
CA LYS A 199 -11.39 -20.56 17.63
C LYS A 199 -10.13 -20.23 18.44
N ALA A 200 -9.27 -19.38 17.90
CA ALA A 200 -8.04 -18.95 18.58
C ALA A 200 -8.35 -18.24 19.90
N VAL A 201 -9.30 -17.32 19.91
CA VAL A 201 -9.74 -16.61 21.14
C VAL A 201 -10.33 -17.58 22.16
N THR A 202 -11.17 -18.52 21.72
CA THR A 202 -11.77 -19.52 22.59
C THR A 202 -10.71 -20.40 23.25
N GLN A 203 -9.73 -20.90 22.51
CA GLN A 203 -8.67 -21.74 23.02
C GLN A 203 -7.66 -20.97 23.91
N LEU A 204 -7.39 -19.70 23.58
CA LEU A 204 -6.59 -18.85 24.47
C LEU A 204 -7.25 -18.65 25.83
N ASN A 205 -8.55 -18.38 25.84
CA ASN A 205 -9.28 -18.24 27.10
C ASN A 205 -9.32 -19.54 27.91
N ALA A 206 -9.49 -20.69 27.24
CA ALA A 206 -9.42 -22.00 27.87
C ALA A 206 -8.02 -22.25 28.47
N ALA A 207 -6.95 -21.96 27.73
CA ALA A 207 -5.58 -22.10 28.22
C ALA A 207 -5.30 -21.20 29.44
N ILE A 208 -5.79 -19.96 29.43
CA ILE A 208 -5.67 -19.04 30.59
C ILE A 208 -6.39 -19.61 31.81
N ALA A 209 -7.61 -20.14 31.63
CA ALA A 209 -8.37 -20.76 32.71
C ALA A 209 -7.63 -21.97 33.31
N GLU A 210 -7.05 -22.85 32.48
CA GLU A 210 -6.24 -23.98 32.95
C GLU A 210 -4.99 -23.53 33.69
N MET A 211 -4.33 -22.46 33.22
CA MET A 211 -3.17 -21.88 33.92
C MET A 211 -3.55 -21.28 35.28
N ASP A 212 -4.72 -20.67 35.39
CA ASP A 212 -5.20 -20.15 36.65
C ASP A 212 -5.61 -21.26 37.61
N GLN A 213 -6.22 -22.35 37.13
CA GLN A 213 -6.51 -23.54 37.94
C GLN A 213 -5.22 -24.22 38.41
N LEU A 214 -4.18 -24.27 37.59
CA LEU A 214 -2.88 -24.83 37.93
C LEU A 214 -2.36 -24.25 39.26
N LYS A 215 -2.52 -22.96 39.48
CA LYS A 215 -2.09 -22.28 40.72
C LYS A 215 -2.75 -22.84 41.99
N SER A 216 -3.98 -23.35 41.88
CA SER A 216 -4.72 -23.91 43.04
C SER A 216 -4.16 -25.24 43.53
N HIS A 217 -3.41 -25.97 42.69
CA HIS A 217 -2.78 -27.24 43.03
C HIS A 217 -1.43 -27.08 43.74
N PHE A 218 -0.98 -25.83 43.97
CA PHE A 218 0.27 -25.53 44.66
C PHE A 218 0.01 -24.74 45.95
N SER A 219 0.68 -25.09 47.03
CA SER A 219 0.66 -24.32 48.28
C SER A 219 1.32 -22.94 48.07
N SER A 220 1.06 -22.01 49.00
CA SER A 220 1.71 -20.70 48.95
C SER A 220 3.23 -20.79 48.92
N THR A 221 3.80 -21.65 49.76
CA THR A 221 5.26 -21.90 49.83
C THR A 221 5.81 -22.49 48.52
N GLN A 222 5.05 -23.36 47.87
CA GLN A 222 5.43 -23.93 46.58
C GLN A 222 5.37 -22.88 45.46
N ARG A 223 4.37 -21.99 45.49
CA ARG A 223 4.25 -20.89 44.50
C ARG A 223 5.37 -19.86 44.61
N ASP A 224 5.83 -19.62 45.85
CA ASP A 224 6.93 -18.69 46.10
C ASP A 224 8.31 -19.26 45.66
N ALA A 225 8.41 -20.58 45.53
CA ALA A 225 9.61 -21.30 45.09
C ALA A 225 9.68 -21.50 43.55
N LEU A 226 8.63 -21.19 42.80
CA LEU A 226 8.52 -21.29 41.33
C LEU A 226 8.69 -19.94 40.66
#